data_ff822944574e6c56d9decba46975c704
#
_entry.id   ff822944574e6c56d9decba46975c704
#
_cell.length_a   1.000
_cell.length_b   1.000
_cell.length_c   1.000
_cell.angle_alpha   90.00
_cell.angle_beta   90.00
_cell.angle_gamma   90.00
#
_symmetry.space_group_name_H-M   'P 1'
#
loop_
_entity.id
_entity.type
_entity.pdbx_description
1 polymer ?
#
loop_
_entity_poly.entity_id
_entity_poly.type
_entity_poly.pdbx_seq_one_letter_code
_entity_poly.pdbx_strand_id
1 'polypeptide(L)'
;MQTIRDTMSAAKLAWEPVIFDDPDGGRVLLWPHLPCVRMPTVLRSREHFDGIALLASEDEIKGWPQEEKEDHESPGVHVAAAMASGTVLGRLLDDLTIYEIDGPTIPDPEPMRLLHHANNARGGLPVYALEPSMEDDEWVDWMTRAADEQVSMSSLISSITISRRWKKLRSSNVSRVEAAKGVDAELGAAAASSATWWQEENKGLTAELISERSSRIISRIRGALADLREGRVDDSNTTGPSLMIPVHQPRLPSLLMALDGCPDSETIQPMQTEGD
;
A
#
# COMPACT_ATOMS: atom_id res chain seq x y z
N MET A 1 -7.34 -3.70 -23.64
CA MET A 1 -6.61 -4.40 -22.56
C MET A 1 -5.20 -3.85 -22.25
N GLN A 2 -4.53 -3.15 -23.15
CA GLN A 2 -3.23 -2.48 -22.90
C GLN A 2 -3.36 -1.25 -21.99
N THR A 3 -4.52 -0.64 -21.94
CA THR A 3 -4.80 0.67 -21.34
C THR A 3 -4.47 0.77 -19.85
N ILE A 4 -4.75 -0.25 -19.02
CA ILE A 4 -4.52 -0.19 -17.55
C ILE A 4 -3.02 -0.13 -17.25
N ARG A 5 -2.22 -1.01 -17.87
CA ARG A 5 -0.76 -1.01 -17.67
C ARG A 5 -0.11 0.28 -18.17
N ASP A 6 -0.56 0.78 -19.31
CA ASP A 6 -0.05 2.02 -19.90
C ASP A 6 -0.40 3.22 -19.01
N THR A 7 -1.62 3.28 -18.46
CA THR A 7 -2.04 4.32 -17.54
C THR A 7 -1.24 4.28 -16.24
N MET A 8 -1.06 3.10 -15.63
CA MET A 8 -0.27 2.93 -14.41
C MET A 8 1.21 3.29 -14.64
N SER A 9 1.77 2.94 -15.80
CA SER A 9 3.16 3.24 -16.14
C SER A 9 3.40 4.72 -16.45
N ALA A 10 2.36 5.45 -16.89
CA ALA A 10 2.44 6.86 -17.22
C ALA A 10 1.97 7.80 -16.09
N ALA A 11 1.25 7.28 -15.10
CA ALA A 11 0.72 8.08 -14.01
C ALA A 11 1.83 8.76 -13.20
N LYS A 12 1.57 9.99 -12.77
CA LYS A 12 2.47 10.73 -11.88
C LYS A 12 2.55 10.08 -10.50
N LEU A 13 3.68 10.24 -9.85
CA LEU A 13 3.92 9.83 -8.46
C LEU A 13 3.61 11.04 -7.57
N ALA A 14 2.35 11.11 -7.14
CA ALA A 14 1.83 12.21 -6.34
C ALA A 14 2.16 12.02 -4.85
N TRP A 15 2.23 13.13 -4.11
CA TRP A 15 2.53 13.16 -2.67
C TRP A 15 1.32 13.56 -1.82
N GLU A 16 0.38 14.25 -2.43
CA GLU A 16 -0.80 14.76 -1.75
C GLU A 16 -1.84 13.65 -1.56
N PRO A 17 -2.56 13.62 -0.43
CA PRO A 17 -3.67 12.71 -0.23
C PRO A 17 -4.75 12.92 -1.28
N VAL A 18 -5.33 11.83 -1.76
CA VAL A 18 -6.51 11.85 -2.62
C VAL A 18 -7.73 11.55 -1.77
N ILE A 19 -8.72 12.43 -1.84
CA ILE A 19 -10.00 12.30 -1.13
C ILE A 19 -11.04 11.83 -2.14
N PHE A 20 -11.76 10.76 -1.78
CA PHE A 20 -12.89 10.24 -2.54
C PHE A 20 -14.11 10.19 -1.63
N ASP A 21 -15.20 10.83 -2.06
CA ASP A 21 -16.49 10.77 -1.36
C ASP A 21 -17.26 9.54 -1.85
N ASP A 22 -17.54 8.60 -0.93
CA ASP A 22 -18.29 7.38 -1.27
C ASP A 22 -19.76 7.70 -1.52
N PRO A 23 -20.40 7.16 -2.58
CA PRO A 23 -21.80 7.42 -2.91
C PRO A 23 -22.78 7.07 -1.78
N ASP A 24 -22.45 6.05 -0.96
CA ASP A 24 -23.27 5.62 0.17
C ASP A 24 -22.98 6.44 1.45
N GLY A 25 -22.11 7.45 1.35
CA GLY A 25 -21.73 8.37 2.42
C GLY A 25 -20.41 8.01 3.10
N GLY A 26 -19.73 9.04 3.57
CA GLY A 26 -18.37 8.96 4.10
C GLY A 26 -17.31 9.23 3.04
N ARG A 27 -16.06 9.29 3.45
CA ARG A 27 -14.94 9.58 2.57
C ARG A 27 -13.74 8.67 2.80
N VAL A 28 -13.05 8.36 1.72
CA VAL A 28 -11.80 7.63 1.69
C VAL A 28 -10.66 8.62 1.53
N LEU A 29 -9.65 8.54 2.38
CA LEU A 29 -8.43 9.33 2.35
C LEU A 29 -7.29 8.42 1.91
N LEU A 30 -6.99 8.37 0.62
CA LEU A 30 -5.83 7.63 0.09
C LEU A 30 -4.58 8.49 0.27
N TRP A 31 -3.73 8.11 1.22
CA TRP A 31 -2.51 8.85 1.49
C TRP A 31 -1.29 8.14 0.87
N PRO A 32 -0.68 8.73 -0.18
CA PRO A 32 0.48 8.15 -0.85
C PRO A 32 1.73 8.25 0.03
N HIS A 33 2.44 7.13 0.19
CA HIS A 33 3.73 7.06 0.87
C HIS A 33 4.71 6.15 0.12
N LEU A 34 5.98 6.16 0.52
CA LEU A 34 6.99 5.24 0.01
C LEU A 34 7.08 3.99 0.88
N PRO A 35 7.19 2.79 0.29
CA PRO A 35 7.38 1.57 1.07
C PRO A 35 8.71 1.62 1.84
N CYS A 36 8.68 1.15 3.07
CA CYS A 36 9.85 1.03 3.96
C CYS A 36 10.57 2.35 4.27
N VAL A 37 9.96 3.50 4.00
CA VAL A 37 10.54 4.84 4.21
C VAL A 37 9.66 5.66 5.15
N ARG A 38 10.25 6.22 6.19
CA ARG A 38 9.56 7.17 7.06
C ARG A 38 9.37 8.49 6.33
N MET A 39 8.12 8.86 6.09
CA MET A 39 7.79 10.06 5.34
C MET A 39 8.10 11.33 6.15
N PRO A 40 8.68 12.37 5.51
CA PRO A 40 8.82 13.69 6.13
C PRO A 40 7.47 14.20 6.68
N THR A 41 7.49 14.82 7.85
CA THR A 41 6.27 15.30 8.53
C THR A 41 5.44 16.26 7.68
N VAL A 42 6.09 17.01 6.77
CA VAL A 42 5.41 17.94 5.84
C VAL A 42 4.57 17.23 4.78
N LEU A 43 4.88 15.96 4.46
CA LEU A 43 4.16 15.13 3.50
C LEU A 43 3.14 14.20 4.16
N ARG A 44 3.03 14.19 5.49
CA ARG A 44 2.04 13.40 6.19
C ARG A 44 0.67 14.08 6.12
N SER A 45 -0.37 13.28 5.89
CA SER A 45 -1.74 13.78 5.96
C SER A 45 -2.04 14.36 7.35
N ARG A 46 -2.74 15.48 7.36
CA ARG A 46 -3.25 16.14 8.57
C ARG A 46 -4.77 16.04 8.67
N GLU A 47 -5.39 15.34 7.73
CA GLU A 47 -6.82 15.12 7.72
C GLU A 47 -7.25 14.30 8.93
N HIS A 48 -8.39 14.63 9.49
CA HIS A 48 -9.02 13.83 10.53
C HIS A 48 -9.63 12.57 9.92
N PHE A 49 -9.54 11.47 10.64
CA PHE A 49 -10.14 10.19 10.23
C PHE A 49 -10.73 9.45 11.43
N ASP A 50 -11.73 8.63 11.16
CA ASP A 50 -12.50 7.88 12.16
C ASP A 50 -12.09 6.41 12.22
N GLY A 51 -11.32 5.96 11.24
CA GLY A 51 -10.77 4.59 11.16
C GLY A 51 -9.59 4.52 10.21
N ILE A 52 -8.89 3.41 10.25
CA ILE A 52 -7.72 3.13 9.42
C ILE A 52 -7.93 1.81 8.68
N ALA A 53 -7.59 1.77 7.41
CA ALA A 53 -7.55 0.52 6.66
C ALA A 53 -6.18 0.29 6.05
N LEU A 54 -5.63 -0.91 6.23
CA LEU A 54 -4.27 -1.27 5.87
C LEU A 54 -4.29 -2.27 4.71
N LEU A 55 -3.42 -2.04 3.71
CA LEU A 55 -3.30 -2.87 2.50
C LEU A 55 -2.46 -4.14 2.78
N ALA A 56 -2.86 -4.88 3.78
CA ALA A 56 -2.27 -6.12 4.27
C ALA A 56 -3.35 -7.04 4.82
N SER A 57 -3.03 -8.31 5.02
CA SER A 57 -3.89 -9.27 5.72
C SER A 57 -3.87 -9.05 7.24
N GLU A 58 -4.89 -9.56 7.92
CA GLU A 58 -4.97 -9.48 9.38
C GLU A 58 -3.77 -10.15 10.07
N ASP A 59 -3.36 -11.33 9.58
CA ASP A 59 -2.22 -12.07 10.14
C ASP A 59 -0.91 -11.29 9.97
N GLU A 60 -0.72 -10.64 8.82
CA GLU A 60 0.45 -9.80 8.57
C GLU A 60 0.48 -8.61 9.53
N ILE A 61 -0.64 -7.89 9.68
CA ILE A 61 -0.73 -6.73 10.58
C ILE A 61 -0.47 -7.14 12.05
N LYS A 62 -0.99 -8.31 12.48
CA LYS A 62 -0.72 -8.84 13.82
C LYS A 62 0.76 -9.20 14.03
N GLY A 63 1.48 -9.53 12.99
CA GLY A 63 2.92 -9.81 13.05
C GLY A 63 3.80 -8.57 13.22
N TRP A 64 3.38 -7.42 12.71
CA TRP A 64 4.20 -6.20 12.69
C TRP A 64 4.73 -5.72 14.04
N PRO A 65 3.97 -5.73 15.16
CA PRO A 65 4.52 -5.33 16.45
C PRO A 65 5.69 -6.21 16.92
N GLN A 66 5.66 -7.51 16.58
CA GLN A 66 6.76 -8.40 16.89
C GLN A 66 7.98 -8.12 16.01
N GLU A 67 7.79 -7.88 14.71
CA GLU A 67 8.85 -7.50 13.78
C GLU A 67 9.50 -6.15 14.19
N GLU A 68 8.70 -5.17 14.60
CA GLU A 68 9.18 -3.88 15.10
C GLU A 68 10.04 -4.06 16.37
N LYS A 69 9.61 -4.93 17.28
CA LYS A 69 10.37 -5.28 18.49
C LYS A 69 11.70 -5.94 18.15
N GLU A 70 11.70 -6.88 17.22
CA GLU A 70 12.91 -7.57 16.75
C GLU A 70 13.87 -6.60 16.05
N ASP A 71 13.35 -5.68 15.22
CA ASP A 71 14.17 -4.63 14.61
C ASP A 71 14.75 -3.67 15.66
N HIS A 72 14.01 -3.37 16.72
CA HIS A 72 14.52 -2.55 17.83
C HIS A 72 15.65 -3.26 18.60
N GLU A 73 15.55 -4.58 18.82
CA GLU A 73 16.57 -5.41 19.46
C GLU A 73 17.82 -5.62 18.58
N SER A 74 17.61 -5.70 17.26
CA SER A 74 18.65 -5.95 16.25
C SER A 74 18.41 -5.06 15.01
N PRO A 75 18.78 -3.78 15.06
CA PRO A 75 18.44 -2.82 14.00
C PRO A 75 18.85 -3.27 12.61
N GLY A 76 17.90 -3.25 11.67
CA GLY A 76 18.09 -3.61 10.27
C GLY A 76 18.08 -5.13 10.01
N VAL A 77 17.73 -5.97 10.98
CA VAL A 77 17.73 -7.44 10.79
C VAL A 77 16.77 -7.89 9.69
N HIS A 78 15.56 -7.33 9.65
CA HIS A 78 14.57 -7.67 8.63
C HIS A 78 14.95 -7.12 7.25
N VAL A 79 15.50 -5.91 7.21
CA VAL A 79 16.03 -5.31 5.96
C VAL A 79 17.17 -6.16 5.39
N ALA A 80 18.13 -6.58 6.23
CA ALA A 80 19.24 -7.43 5.80
C ALA A 80 18.74 -8.80 5.29
N ALA A 81 17.77 -9.41 5.98
CA ALA A 81 17.17 -10.67 5.57
C ALA A 81 16.45 -10.54 4.21
N ALA A 82 15.65 -9.47 4.02
CA ALA A 82 14.95 -9.21 2.79
C ALA A 82 15.92 -8.93 1.62
N MET A 83 17.00 -8.17 1.84
CA MET A 83 18.03 -7.94 0.83
C MET A 83 18.74 -9.25 0.43
N ALA A 84 19.02 -10.13 1.41
CA ALA A 84 19.64 -11.43 1.16
C ALA A 84 18.74 -12.41 0.42
N SER A 85 17.42 -12.26 0.48
CA SER A 85 16.44 -13.16 -0.15
C SER A 85 16.46 -13.14 -1.69
N GLY A 86 17.04 -12.10 -2.30
CA GLY A 86 17.09 -11.91 -3.76
C GLY A 86 15.74 -11.55 -4.39
N THR A 87 14.74 -11.21 -3.60
CA THR A 87 13.42 -10.78 -4.06
C THR A 87 13.44 -9.39 -4.69
N VAL A 88 12.34 -9.00 -5.35
CA VAL A 88 12.18 -7.65 -5.91
C VAL A 88 12.14 -6.60 -4.81
N LEU A 89 11.55 -6.94 -3.65
CA LEU A 89 11.60 -6.10 -2.45
C LEU A 89 13.03 -5.91 -1.96
N GLY A 90 13.83 -6.97 -1.87
CA GLY A 90 15.25 -6.86 -1.48
C GLY A 90 16.05 -5.91 -2.37
N ARG A 91 15.73 -5.84 -3.66
CA ARG A 91 16.35 -4.86 -4.58
C ARG A 91 15.90 -3.43 -4.33
N LEU A 92 14.65 -3.22 -3.97
CA LEU A 92 14.17 -1.91 -3.55
C LEU A 92 14.95 -1.45 -2.31
N LEU A 93 15.06 -2.31 -1.30
CA LEU A 93 15.77 -2.00 -0.06
C LEU A 93 17.24 -1.67 -0.32
N ASP A 94 17.92 -2.43 -1.20
CA ASP A 94 19.29 -2.14 -1.63
C ASP A 94 19.41 -0.75 -2.28
N ASP A 95 18.48 -0.38 -3.17
CA ASP A 95 18.42 0.98 -3.74
C ASP A 95 18.19 2.06 -2.66
N LEU A 96 17.29 1.79 -1.71
CA LEU A 96 16.93 2.77 -0.66
C LEU A 96 18.10 3.04 0.30
N THR A 97 18.99 2.08 0.54
CA THR A 97 20.18 2.28 1.39
C THR A 97 21.20 3.27 0.80
N ILE A 98 21.10 3.58 -0.50
CA ILE A 98 22.02 4.50 -1.19
C ILE A 98 21.63 5.97 -0.97
N TYR A 99 20.36 6.22 -0.61
CA TYR A 99 19.81 7.57 -0.50
C TYR A 99 19.89 8.09 0.93
N GLU A 100 20.06 9.41 1.06
CA GLU A 100 20.00 10.13 2.35
C GLU A 100 18.54 10.34 2.79
N ILE A 101 17.84 9.25 3.13
CA ILE A 101 16.45 9.24 3.56
C ILE A 101 16.30 8.52 4.90
N ASP A 102 15.18 8.72 5.58
CA ASP A 102 14.84 8.01 6.84
C ASP A 102 14.27 6.61 6.50
N GLY A 103 15.14 5.64 6.32
CA GLY A 103 14.86 4.25 5.91
C GLY A 103 16.07 3.60 5.22
N PRO A 104 15.95 2.38 4.70
CA PRO A 104 14.75 1.51 4.76
C PRO A 104 14.55 0.87 6.14
N THR A 105 13.26 0.63 6.47
CA THR A 105 12.83 -0.01 7.73
C THR A 105 11.75 -1.05 7.44
N ILE A 106 11.81 -2.19 8.12
CA ILE A 106 10.76 -3.24 8.15
C ILE A 106 10.43 -3.50 9.62
N PRO A 107 9.12 -3.52 9.99
CA PRO A 107 7.95 -3.28 9.13
C PRO A 107 7.87 -1.86 8.58
N ASP A 108 7.00 -1.65 7.57
CA ASP A 108 6.84 -0.34 6.90
C ASP A 108 6.44 0.73 7.93
N PRO A 109 7.23 1.81 8.09
CA PRO A 109 7.08 2.74 9.21
C PRO A 109 5.79 3.58 9.17
N GLU A 110 5.17 3.81 8.00
CA GLU A 110 3.99 4.66 7.97
C GLU A 110 2.69 3.90 8.30
N PRO A 111 2.42 2.69 7.80
CA PRO A 111 1.38 1.81 8.34
C PRO A 111 1.54 1.53 9.84
N MET A 112 2.78 1.25 10.30
CA MET A 112 3.06 1.06 11.74
C MET A 112 2.71 2.30 12.57
N ARG A 113 3.12 3.48 12.12
CA ARG A 113 2.80 4.74 12.80
C ARG A 113 1.28 4.96 12.92
N LEU A 114 0.52 4.62 11.87
CA LEU A 114 -0.94 4.71 11.90
C LEU A 114 -1.55 3.68 12.83
N LEU A 115 -1.03 2.45 12.84
CA LEU A 115 -1.45 1.40 13.79
C LEU A 115 -1.21 1.83 15.25
N HIS A 116 -0.04 2.38 15.57
CA HIS A 116 0.24 2.96 16.89
C HIS A 116 -0.71 4.11 17.22
N HIS A 117 -1.02 4.97 16.23
CA HIS A 117 -1.97 6.05 16.44
C HIS A 117 -3.37 5.50 16.79
N ALA A 118 -3.84 4.48 16.08
CA ALA A 118 -5.13 3.84 16.34
C ALA A 118 -5.19 3.25 17.75
N ASN A 119 -4.17 2.50 18.14
CA ASN A 119 -4.10 1.85 19.44
C ASN A 119 -3.99 2.84 20.62
N ASN A 120 -3.35 4.00 20.40
CA ASN A 120 -3.17 5.03 21.43
C ASN A 120 -4.30 6.08 21.43
N ALA A 121 -5.21 6.09 20.47
CA ALA A 121 -6.36 6.98 20.46
C ALA A 121 -7.30 6.64 21.62
N ARG A 122 -7.94 7.66 22.21
CA ARG A 122 -8.90 7.45 23.30
C ARG A 122 -10.11 6.64 22.79
N GLY A 123 -10.28 5.45 23.32
CA GLY A 123 -11.32 4.50 22.90
C GLY A 123 -10.90 3.62 21.70
N GLY A 124 -9.66 3.74 21.26
CA GLY A 124 -9.16 3.07 20.06
C GLY A 124 -9.77 3.64 18.77
N LEU A 125 -9.09 3.45 17.63
CA LEU A 125 -9.72 3.63 16.33
C LEU A 125 -9.84 2.26 15.66
N PRO A 126 -10.94 1.96 14.98
CA PRO A 126 -11.08 0.72 14.24
C PRO A 126 -10.00 0.62 13.15
N VAL A 127 -9.38 -0.56 13.07
CA VAL A 127 -8.37 -0.91 12.08
C VAL A 127 -8.89 -2.06 11.23
N TYR A 128 -8.88 -1.90 9.90
CA TYR A 128 -9.37 -2.89 8.95
C TYR A 128 -8.22 -3.46 8.12
N ALA A 129 -8.18 -4.78 7.99
CA ALA A 129 -7.32 -5.47 7.04
C ALA A 129 -7.99 -5.51 5.66
N LEU A 130 -7.34 -4.95 4.63
CA LEU A 130 -7.93 -4.86 3.29
C LEU A 130 -7.57 -6.05 2.39
N GLU A 131 -6.52 -6.79 2.69
CA GLU A 131 -6.27 -8.05 1.98
C GLU A 131 -7.04 -9.18 2.67
N PRO A 132 -7.80 -9.99 1.92
CA PRO A 132 -8.51 -11.14 2.48
C PRO A 132 -7.56 -12.13 3.15
N SER A 133 -8.07 -12.94 4.07
CA SER A 133 -7.30 -14.00 4.70
C SER A 133 -7.07 -15.18 3.76
N MET A 134 -6.16 -16.08 4.13
CA MET A 134 -5.95 -17.35 3.41
C MET A 134 -7.12 -18.34 3.55
N GLU A 135 -8.14 -18.02 4.33
CA GLU A 135 -9.38 -18.78 4.46
C GLU A 135 -10.42 -18.37 3.40
N ASP A 136 -10.16 -17.30 2.65
CA ASP A 136 -11.03 -16.83 1.56
C ASP A 136 -10.68 -17.59 0.27
N ASP A 137 -11.54 -18.52 -0.14
CA ASP A 137 -11.31 -19.38 -1.29
C ASP A 137 -11.14 -18.59 -2.61
N GLU A 138 -11.87 -17.48 -2.79
CA GLU A 138 -11.75 -16.63 -3.99
C GLU A 138 -10.42 -15.93 -4.03
N TRP A 139 -9.92 -15.48 -2.86
CA TRP A 139 -8.60 -14.86 -2.76
C TRP A 139 -7.48 -15.87 -3.01
N VAL A 140 -7.59 -17.07 -2.47
CA VAL A 140 -6.65 -18.18 -2.72
C VAL A 140 -6.63 -18.55 -4.20
N ASP A 141 -7.79 -18.61 -4.87
CA ASP A 141 -7.86 -18.83 -6.32
C ASP A 141 -7.17 -17.72 -7.10
N TRP A 142 -7.44 -16.45 -6.74
CA TRP A 142 -6.76 -15.30 -7.35
C TRP A 142 -5.24 -15.40 -7.19
N MET A 143 -4.74 -15.71 -5.98
CA MET A 143 -3.30 -15.86 -5.72
C MET A 143 -2.69 -17.01 -6.53
N THR A 144 -3.41 -18.10 -6.68
CA THR A 144 -2.98 -19.26 -7.48
C THR A 144 -2.82 -18.87 -8.95
N ARG A 145 -3.82 -18.20 -9.53
CA ARG A 145 -3.75 -17.70 -10.92
C ARG A 145 -2.63 -16.66 -11.09
N ALA A 146 -2.44 -15.79 -10.10
CA ALA A 146 -1.37 -14.79 -10.12
C ALA A 146 0.02 -15.46 -10.06
N ALA A 147 0.20 -16.49 -9.25
CA ALA A 147 1.43 -17.25 -9.15
C ALA A 147 1.72 -18.01 -10.47
N ASP A 148 0.74 -18.63 -11.09
CA ASP A 148 0.89 -19.34 -12.37
C ASP A 148 1.35 -18.39 -13.49
N GLU A 149 0.82 -17.17 -13.55
CA GLU A 149 1.24 -16.15 -14.52
C GLU A 149 2.68 -15.65 -14.26
N GLN A 150 3.07 -15.55 -12.99
CA GLN A 150 4.41 -15.10 -12.61
C GLN A 150 5.49 -16.16 -12.84
N VAL A 151 5.18 -17.45 -12.72
CA VAL A 151 6.14 -18.57 -12.86
C VAL A 151 6.38 -18.97 -14.32
N SER A 152 5.86 -18.23 -15.30
CA SER A 152 6.07 -18.56 -16.73
C SER A 152 7.57 -18.62 -17.09
N MET A 153 7.94 -19.47 -18.09
CA MET A 153 9.32 -19.62 -18.57
C MET A 153 9.98 -18.30 -18.99
N SER A 154 9.16 -17.33 -19.42
CA SER A 154 9.63 -15.98 -19.75
C SER A 154 10.10 -15.20 -18.52
N SER A 155 9.52 -15.46 -17.33
CA SER A 155 9.90 -14.81 -16.08
C SER A 155 11.26 -15.32 -15.58
N LEU A 156 11.56 -16.60 -15.73
CA LEU A 156 12.86 -17.19 -15.37
C LEU A 156 14.02 -16.59 -16.20
N ILE A 157 13.84 -16.45 -17.52
CA ILE A 157 14.84 -15.80 -18.39
C ILE A 157 14.97 -14.31 -18.05
N SER A 158 13.89 -13.68 -17.64
CA SER A 158 13.83 -12.26 -17.31
C SER A 158 14.57 -11.93 -16.01
N SER A 159 14.73 -12.88 -15.08
CA SER A 159 15.50 -12.69 -13.84
C SER A 159 16.98 -12.40 -14.11
N ILE A 160 17.55 -12.98 -15.16
CA ILE A 160 18.95 -12.77 -15.58
C ILE A 160 19.21 -11.32 -16.03
N THR A 161 18.19 -10.66 -16.58
CA THR A 161 18.30 -9.28 -17.12
C THR A 161 17.77 -8.20 -16.19
N ILE A 162 17.30 -8.60 -14.98
CA ILE A 162 16.60 -7.70 -14.05
C ILE A 162 17.42 -6.45 -13.71
N SER A 163 18.73 -6.55 -13.50
CA SER A 163 19.58 -5.40 -13.12
C SER A 163 19.63 -4.31 -14.20
N ARG A 164 19.70 -4.69 -15.49
CA ARG A 164 19.68 -3.71 -16.61
C ARG A 164 18.30 -3.09 -16.77
N ARG A 165 17.26 -3.92 -16.66
CA ARG A 165 15.87 -3.48 -16.75
C ARG A 165 15.52 -2.54 -15.60
N TRP A 166 15.92 -2.89 -14.38
CA TRP A 166 15.73 -2.07 -13.18
C TRP A 166 16.31 -0.66 -13.37
N LYS A 167 17.57 -0.53 -13.77
CA LYS A 167 18.19 0.77 -14.05
C LYS A 167 17.44 1.58 -15.09
N LYS A 168 16.99 0.94 -16.19
CA LYS A 168 16.22 1.60 -17.25
C LYS A 168 14.87 2.08 -16.74
N LEU A 169 14.13 1.24 -16.01
CA LEU A 169 12.82 1.58 -15.43
C LEU A 169 12.95 2.71 -14.41
N ARG A 170 13.92 2.62 -13.50
CA ARG A 170 14.19 3.67 -12.51
C ARG A 170 14.46 5.03 -13.19
N SER A 171 15.32 5.06 -14.20
CA SER A 171 15.58 6.29 -14.94
C SER A 171 14.34 6.84 -15.63
N SER A 172 13.47 5.98 -16.16
CA SER A 172 12.19 6.38 -16.73
C SER A 172 11.23 6.92 -15.67
N ASN A 173 11.22 6.34 -14.48
CA ASN A 173 10.32 6.72 -13.40
C ASN A 173 10.67 8.06 -12.76
N VAL A 174 11.91 8.53 -12.85
CA VAL A 174 12.31 9.87 -12.34
C VAL A 174 11.43 10.99 -12.91
N SER A 175 11.08 10.91 -14.18
CA SER A 175 10.23 11.92 -14.83
C SER A 175 8.76 11.90 -14.39
N ARG A 176 8.35 10.86 -13.65
CA ARG A 176 7.00 10.70 -13.08
C ARG A 176 6.84 11.36 -11.72
N VAL A 177 7.94 11.59 -11.01
CA VAL A 177 7.93 12.16 -9.66
C VAL A 177 7.45 13.60 -9.72
N GLU A 178 6.41 13.91 -8.95
CA GLU A 178 5.92 15.28 -8.83
C GLU A 178 6.77 16.07 -7.83
N ALA A 179 6.99 17.34 -8.17
CA ALA A 179 7.64 18.25 -7.25
C ALA A 179 6.65 18.65 -6.14
N ALA A 180 7.06 18.51 -4.88
CA ALA A 180 6.28 18.95 -3.73
C ALA A 180 7.19 19.52 -2.65
N LYS A 181 6.61 20.30 -1.73
CA LYS A 181 7.35 20.85 -0.58
C LYS A 181 7.83 19.70 0.32
N GLY A 182 9.13 19.65 0.58
CA GLY A 182 9.74 18.59 1.40
C GLY A 182 10.20 17.37 0.60
N VAL A 183 10.06 17.40 -0.71
CA VAL A 183 10.62 16.42 -1.62
C VAL A 183 11.91 16.95 -2.21
N ASP A 184 13.01 16.38 -1.77
CA ASP A 184 14.34 16.62 -2.32
C ASP A 184 14.70 15.60 -3.42
N ALA A 185 15.93 15.64 -3.91
CA ALA A 185 16.40 14.75 -4.96
C ALA A 185 16.45 13.29 -4.49
N GLU A 186 16.83 13.05 -3.23
CA GLU A 186 16.98 11.72 -2.65
C GLU A 186 15.61 11.04 -2.46
N LEU A 187 14.64 11.75 -1.89
CA LEU A 187 13.28 11.25 -1.74
C LEU A 187 12.61 11.05 -3.10
N GLY A 188 12.88 11.91 -4.08
CA GLY A 188 12.44 11.74 -5.45
C GLY A 188 13.05 10.50 -6.13
N ALA A 189 14.33 10.21 -5.87
CA ALA A 189 14.98 9.00 -6.36
C ALA A 189 14.39 7.73 -5.70
N ALA A 190 14.10 7.78 -4.40
CA ALA A 190 13.41 6.71 -3.68
C ALA A 190 12.02 6.42 -4.25
N ALA A 191 11.26 7.48 -4.60
CA ALA A 191 9.96 7.33 -5.27
C ALA A 191 10.09 6.63 -6.64
N ALA A 192 11.11 6.98 -7.43
CA ALA A 192 11.37 6.33 -8.71
C ALA A 192 11.76 4.84 -8.53
N SER A 193 12.53 4.51 -7.48
CA SER A 193 12.86 3.11 -7.13
C SER A 193 11.62 2.35 -6.67
N SER A 194 10.74 2.96 -5.85
CA SER A 194 9.47 2.40 -5.43
C SER A 194 8.55 2.08 -6.63
N ALA A 195 8.45 3.00 -7.60
CA ALA A 195 7.69 2.76 -8.81
C ALA A 195 8.29 1.63 -9.67
N THR A 196 9.61 1.49 -9.67
CA THR A 196 10.32 0.40 -10.36
C THR A 196 10.05 -0.93 -9.70
N TRP A 197 10.10 -0.98 -8.37
CA TRP A 197 9.73 -2.15 -7.59
C TRP A 197 8.30 -2.60 -7.91
N TRP A 198 7.34 -1.70 -7.86
CA TRP A 198 5.94 -2.02 -8.15
C TRP A 198 5.71 -2.55 -9.56
N GLN A 199 6.41 -2.00 -10.56
CA GLN A 199 6.37 -2.49 -11.94
C GLN A 199 6.97 -3.88 -12.10
N GLU A 200 8.06 -4.19 -11.41
CA GLU A 200 8.68 -5.51 -11.43
C GLU A 200 7.86 -6.55 -10.66
N GLU A 201 7.29 -6.17 -9.52
CA GLU A 201 6.41 -7.01 -8.69
C GLU A 201 5.16 -7.46 -9.46
N ASN A 202 4.57 -6.57 -10.25
CA ASN A 202 3.36 -6.85 -11.03
C ASN A 202 3.65 -7.29 -12.47
N LYS A 203 4.91 -7.53 -12.83
CA LYS A 203 5.31 -7.76 -14.22
C LYS A 203 4.64 -8.96 -14.87
N GLY A 204 4.46 -10.04 -14.14
CA GLY A 204 3.81 -11.27 -14.64
C GLY A 204 2.29 -11.14 -14.77
N LEU A 205 1.68 -10.31 -13.94
CA LEU A 205 0.22 -10.23 -13.83
C LEU A 205 -0.43 -9.68 -15.09
N THR A 206 -1.57 -10.25 -15.48
CA THR A 206 -2.42 -9.67 -16.51
C THR A 206 -3.10 -8.40 -16.02
N ALA A 207 -3.59 -7.56 -16.93
CA ALA A 207 -4.36 -6.37 -16.55
C ALA A 207 -5.67 -6.75 -15.83
N GLU A 208 -6.23 -7.92 -16.16
CA GLU A 208 -7.43 -8.48 -15.55
C GLU A 208 -7.17 -8.84 -14.07
N LEU A 209 -6.11 -9.59 -13.76
CA LEU A 209 -5.75 -9.92 -12.38
C LEU A 209 -5.45 -8.69 -11.53
N ILE A 210 -4.80 -7.66 -12.11
CA ILE A 210 -4.55 -6.39 -11.42
C ILE A 210 -5.87 -5.66 -11.13
N SER A 211 -6.80 -5.64 -12.10
CA SER A 211 -8.11 -5.02 -11.95
C SER A 211 -8.96 -5.75 -10.91
N GLU A 212 -9.00 -7.08 -10.96
CA GLU A 212 -9.72 -7.94 -10.01
C GLU A 212 -9.24 -7.69 -8.57
N ARG A 213 -7.92 -7.73 -8.32
CA ARG A 213 -7.34 -7.39 -7.02
C ARG A 213 -7.73 -5.99 -6.55
N SER A 214 -7.59 -5.00 -7.43
CA SER A 214 -7.90 -3.62 -7.07
C SER A 214 -9.39 -3.44 -6.78
N SER A 215 -10.26 -4.05 -7.56
CA SER A 215 -11.72 -4.03 -7.33
C SER A 215 -12.09 -4.67 -5.99
N ARG A 216 -11.50 -5.83 -5.66
CA ARG A 216 -11.72 -6.49 -4.39
C ARG A 216 -11.30 -5.62 -3.20
N ILE A 217 -10.13 -4.99 -3.29
CA ILE A 217 -9.65 -4.05 -2.27
C ILE A 217 -10.63 -2.88 -2.10
N ILE A 218 -11.15 -2.32 -3.18
CA ILE A 218 -12.14 -1.23 -3.09
C ILE A 218 -13.45 -1.71 -2.48
N SER A 219 -13.94 -2.91 -2.82
CA SER A 219 -15.12 -3.50 -2.16
C SER A 219 -14.94 -3.57 -0.65
N ARG A 220 -13.77 -3.95 -0.18
CA ARG A 220 -13.43 -4.01 1.25
C ARG A 220 -13.28 -2.62 1.88
N ILE A 221 -12.71 -1.64 1.18
CA ILE A 221 -12.68 -0.24 1.62
C ILE A 221 -14.09 0.30 1.84
N ARG A 222 -15.00 0.04 0.91
CA ARG A 222 -16.39 0.44 1.02
C ARG A 222 -17.12 -0.29 2.16
N GLY A 223 -16.76 -1.57 2.40
CA GLY A 223 -17.22 -2.34 3.55
C GLY A 223 -16.78 -1.74 4.88
N ALA A 224 -15.51 -1.32 4.99
CA ALA A 224 -15.00 -0.62 6.18
C ALA A 224 -15.73 0.70 6.44
N LEU A 225 -16.04 1.47 5.38
CA LEU A 225 -16.86 2.66 5.51
C LEU A 225 -18.30 2.34 5.95
N ALA A 226 -18.89 1.24 5.47
CA ALA A 226 -20.21 0.80 5.87
C ALA A 226 -20.25 0.46 7.38
N ASP A 227 -19.29 -0.32 7.86
CA ASP A 227 -19.12 -0.67 9.26
C ASP A 227 -18.95 0.60 10.14
N LEU A 228 -18.10 1.54 9.72
CA LEU A 228 -17.94 2.83 10.41
C LEU A 228 -19.24 3.66 10.47
N ARG A 229 -20.10 3.59 9.44
CA ARG A 229 -21.40 4.26 9.44
C ARG A 229 -22.36 3.63 10.45
N GLU A 230 -22.40 2.30 10.50
CA GLU A 230 -23.26 1.55 11.42
C GLU A 230 -22.85 1.74 12.89
N GLY A 231 -21.55 1.86 13.17
CA GLY A 231 -21.01 2.10 14.51
C GLY A 231 -21.23 3.51 15.05
N ARG A 232 -21.66 4.48 14.21
CA ARG A 232 -21.92 5.85 14.65
C ARG A 232 -23.28 6.00 15.31
N VAL A 233 -23.26 6.50 16.54
CA VAL A 233 -24.49 6.82 17.33
C VAL A 233 -25.02 8.22 17.04
N ASP A 234 -24.26 9.08 16.36
CA ASP A 234 -24.56 10.51 16.23
C ASP A 234 -24.63 10.97 14.77
N ASP A 235 -25.86 11.25 14.30
CA ASP A 235 -26.19 11.72 12.94
C ASP A 235 -25.81 13.19 12.68
N SER A 236 -25.15 13.88 13.62
CA SER A 236 -24.90 15.32 13.53
C SER A 236 -23.88 15.75 12.48
N ASN A 237 -23.07 14.81 11.95
CA ASN A 237 -22.08 15.10 10.92
C ASN A 237 -22.58 14.71 9.52
N THR A 238 -22.93 15.70 8.71
CA THR A 238 -23.49 15.54 7.36
C THR A 238 -22.51 14.92 6.35
N THR A 239 -21.20 14.83 6.67
CA THR A 239 -20.16 14.31 5.76
C THR A 239 -19.86 12.83 5.92
N GLY A 240 -20.47 12.14 6.91
CA GLY A 240 -20.19 10.73 7.19
C GLY A 240 -18.78 10.48 7.77
N PRO A 241 -18.40 9.20 7.97
CA PRO A 241 -17.09 8.83 8.50
C PRO A 241 -15.97 9.02 7.47
N SER A 242 -14.74 9.16 7.96
CA SER A 242 -13.53 9.27 7.16
C SER A 242 -12.61 8.08 7.45
N LEU A 243 -12.18 7.38 6.41
CA LEU A 243 -11.28 6.23 6.48
C LEU A 243 -9.92 6.57 5.89
N MET A 244 -8.86 6.49 6.70
CA MET A 244 -7.48 6.71 6.27
C MET A 244 -6.85 5.42 5.72
N ILE A 245 -6.25 5.50 4.55
CA ILE A 245 -5.57 4.38 3.90
C ILE A 245 -4.19 4.83 3.44
N PRO A 246 -3.10 4.36 4.08
CA PRO A 246 -1.75 4.54 3.56
C PRO A 246 -1.60 3.66 2.31
N VAL A 247 -1.14 4.27 1.21
CA VAL A 247 -1.01 3.59 -0.08
C VAL A 247 0.38 3.83 -0.63
N HIS A 248 1.09 2.76 -1.02
CA HIS A 248 2.33 2.93 -1.77
C HIS A 248 2.05 3.73 -3.05
N GLN A 249 2.75 4.84 -3.26
CA GLN A 249 2.53 5.77 -4.38
C GLN A 249 2.26 5.08 -5.73
N PRO A 250 3.04 4.08 -6.16
CA PRO A 250 2.83 3.46 -7.47
C PRO A 250 1.59 2.57 -7.55
N ARG A 251 0.96 2.20 -6.42
CA ARG A 251 -0.31 1.46 -6.35
C ARG A 251 -1.53 2.39 -6.51
N LEU A 252 -1.40 3.66 -6.16
CA LEU A 252 -2.49 4.62 -6.14
C LEU A 252 -3.30 4.68 -7.45
N PRO A 253 -2.71 4.73 -8.66
CA PRO A 253 -3.47 4.81 -9.90
C PRO A 253 -4.42 3.63 -10.13
N SER A 254 -4.04 2.40 -9.74
CA SER A 254 -4.89 1.22 -9.88
C SER A 254 -6.09 1.25 -8.93
N LEU A 255 -5.89 1.77 -7.72
CA LEU A 255 -6.98 1.94 -6.76
C LEU A 255 -7.95 3.05 -7.19
N LEU A 256 -7.46 4.17 -7.70
CA LEU A 256 -8.32 5.25 -8.21
C LEU A 256 -9.19 4.77 -9.38
N MET A 257 -8.62 4.00 -10.32
CA MET A 257 -9.41 3.41 -11.41
C MET A 257 -10.49 2.44 -10.90
N ALA A 258 -10.19 1.67 -9.85
CA ALA A 258 -11.16 0.76 -9.26
C ALA A 258 -12.24 1.51 -8.44
N LEU A 259 -11.88 2.64 -7.79
CA LEU A 259 -12.84 3.53 -7.12
C LEU A 259 -13.85 4.12 -8.09
N ASP A 260 -13.39 4.55 -9.28
CA ASP A 260 -14.28 5.05 -10.34
C ASP A 260 -15.31 3.99 -10.78
N GLY A 261 -14.96 2.70 -10.70
CA GLY A 261 -15.85 1.57 -10.97
C GLY A 261 -16.89 1.31 -9.87
N CYS A 262 -16.68 1.88 -8.69
CA CYS A 262 -17.56 1.79 -7.53
C CYS A 262 -18.14 0.38 -7.28
N PRO A 263 -17.30 -0.66 -7.07
CA PRO A 263 -17.80 -2.02 -6.85
C PRO A 263 -18.63 -2.09 -5.57
N ASP A 264 -19.52 -3.07 -5.47
CA ASP A 264 -20.34 -3.29 -4.29
C ASP A 264 -19.46 -3.48 -3.04
N SER A 265 -19.97 -3.02 -1.87
CA SER A 265 -19.26 -3.17 -0.60
C SER A 265 -19.25 -4.63 -0.14
N GLU A 266 -18.08 -5.10 0.28
CA GLU A 266 -17.91 -6.40 0.95
C GLU A 266 -18.00 -6.21 2.45
N THR A 267 -18.74 -7.07 3.16
CA THR A 267 -18.82 -7.00 4.64
C THR A 267 -17.47 -7.35 5.25
N ILE A 268 -16.89 -6.42 5.97
CA ILE A 268 -15.68 -6.64 6.78
C ILE A 268 -15.87 -6.10 8.19
N GLN A 269 -15.08 -6.59 9.12
CA GLN A 269 -15.08 -6.15 10.51
C GLN A 269 -13.73 -5.56 10.87
N PRO A 270 -13.66 -4.63 11.83
CA PRO A 270 -12.39 -4.16 12.35
C PRO A 270 -11.65 -5.31 13.04
N MET A 271 -10.33 -5.28 12.94
CA MET A 271 -9.48 -6.23 13.64
C MET A 271 -9.70 -6.12 15.15
N GLN A 272 -9.72 -7.25 15.82
CA GLN A 272 -9.70 -7.26 17.30
C GLN A 272 -8.30 -6.83 17.75
N THR A 273 -8.20 -5.68 18.40
CA THR A 273 -6.96 -5.28 19.06
C THR A 273 -6.81 -6.11 20.34
N GLU A 274 -5.67 -6.77 20.53
CA GLU A 274 -5.35 -7.46 21.79
C GLU A 274 -5.24 -6.42 22.90
N GLY A 275 -6.32 -6.20 23.63
CA GLY A 275 -6.36 -5.16 24.66
C GLY A 275 -7.61 -5.15 25.52
N ASP A 276 -8.55 -6.07 25.30
CA ASP A 276 -9.74 -6.25 26.15
C ASP A 276 -9.74 -7.61 26.87
#